data_18d95892a1b8f2492a23ca2be7ab7e26
#
_entry.id   18d95892a1b8f2492a23ca2be7ab7e26
#
_cell.length_a   1.000
_cell.length_b   1.000
_cell.length_c   1.000
_cell.angle_alpha   90.00
_cell.angle_beta   90.00
_cell.angle_gamma   90.00
#
_symmetry.space_group_name_H-M   'P 1'
#
loop_
_entity.id
_entity.type
_entity.pdbx_description
1 polymer ?
#
loop_
_entity_poly.entity_id
_entity_poly.type
_entity_poly.pdbx_seq_one_letter_code
_entity_poly.pdbx_strand_id
1 'polypeptide(L)'
;MAALARAELTLLVRSKGTLFAAAFVPLILPFSVRGAAENMDLEGTGLSIGTILLPASIGFSLLFAVYMALTGIFVTRREELVLKRLRVGELRDVEILGGAALPSVCIALVQTLVLVTGCMVLLDVGLPEAPHLAVLGLLLGIVLCAALAAVTAAFSRSSESAQVTVMPLVLISMIGSGITVPLEIFPDGLARVGELLPLTGAIALVRAGWTGALSGGEILTALATAVAWAALSVFAVRRWFRWEPRH
;
A
#
# COMPACT_ATOMS: atom_id res chain seq x y z
N MET A 1 17.41 9.04 -13.59
CA MET A 1 16.06 8.50 -13.34
C MET A 1 15.68 7.37 -14.30
N ALA A 2 15.51 7.61 -15.61
CA ALA A 2 15.06 6.57 -16.56
C ALA A 2 15.99 5.33 -16.64
N ALA A 3 17.32 5.52 -16.62
CA ALA A 3 18.28 4.42 -16.65
C ALA A 3 18.19 3.55 -15.37
N LEU A 4 18.07 4.17 -14.19
CA LEU A 4 17.89 3.48 -12.91
C LEU A 4 16.59 2.67 -12.91
N ALA A 5 15.49 3.29 -13.32
CA ALA A 5 14.19 2.63 -13.43
C ALA A 5 14.22 1.42 -14.36
N ARG A 6 14.88 1.55 -15.52
CA ARG A 6 15.03 0.45 -16.49
C ARG A 6 15.90 -0.69 -15.95
N ALA A 7 16.97 -0.37 -15.23
CA ALA A 7 17.81 -1.37 -14.57
C ALA A 7 17.04 -2.14 -13.51
N GLU A 8 16.29 -1.44 -12.65
CA GLU A 8 15.47 -2.05 -11.59
C GLU A 8 14.35 -2.94 -12.16
N LEU A 9 13.63 -2.48 -13.19
CA LEU A 9 12.62 -3.30 -13.88
C LEU A 9 13.24 -4.57 -14.48
N THR A 10 14.44 -4.46 -15.06
CA THR A 10 15.14 -5.62 -15.66
C THR A 10 15.53 -6.64 -14.59
N LEU A 11 16.02 -6.18 -13.44
CA LEU A 11 16.36 -7.04 -12.30
C LEU A 11 15.14 -7.76 -11.75
N LEU A 12 14.03 -7.05 -11.64
CA LEU A 12 12.76 -7.59 -11.13
C LEU A 12 12.22 -8.68 -12.06
N VAL A 13 12.20 -8.46 -13.39
CA VAL A 13 11.76 -9.47 -14.37
C VAL A 13 12.66 -10.71 -14.35
N ARG A 14 13.94 -10.56 -14.02
CA ARG A 14 14.87 -11.69 -13.89
C ARG A 14 14.65 -12.53 -12.63
N SER A 15 14.12 -11.94 -11.56
CA SER A 15 13.87 -12.65 -10.30
C SER A 15 12.45 -13.22 -10.27
N LYS A 16 12.25 -14.36 -10.96
CA LYS A 16 10.94 -15.01 -11.11
C LYS A 16 10.23 -15.31 -9.79
N GLY A 17 10.99 -15.70 -8.75
CA GLY A 17 10.43 -15.99 -7.42
C GLY A 17 9.88 -14.75 -6.72
N THR A 18 10.64 -13.64 -6.74
CA THR A 18 10.20 -12.36 -6.16
C THR A 18 8.99 -11.81 -6.92
N LEU A 19 9.00 -11.91 -8.25
CA LEU A 19 7.91 -11.47 -9.11
C LEU A 19 6.64 -12.31 -8.85
N PHE A 20 6.79 -13.63 -8.71
CA PHE A 20 5.69 -14.51 -8.38
C PHE A 20 5.11 -14.19 -6.99
N ALA A 21 5.93 -14.07 -5.97
CA ALA A 21 5.48 -13.75 -4.61
C ALA A 21 4.80 -12.37 -4.55
N ALA A 22 5.41 -11.35 -5.16
CA ALA A 22 4.86 -10.00 -5.20
C ALA A 22 3.57 -9.89 -6.01
N ALA A 23 3.40 -10.71 -7.06
CA ALA A 23 2.21 -10.70 -7.90
C ALA A 23 1.11 -11.63 -7.36
N PHE A 24 1.46 -12.84 -6.94
CA PHE A 24 0.51 -13.91 -6.66
C PHE A 24 -0.18 -13.76 -5.31
N VAL A 25 0.55 -13.38 -4.26
CA VAL A 25 0.00 -13.24 -2.91
C VAL A 25 -1.12 -12.20 -2.85
N PRO A 26 -0.95 -10.96 -3.36
CA PRO A 26 -2.02 -9.98 -3.35
C PRO A 26 -3.21 -10.33 -4.25
N LEU A 27 -3.03 -11.20 -5.24
CA LEU A 27 -4.11 -11.67 -6.11
C LEU A 27 -5.00 -12.71 -5.42
N ILE A 28 -4.42 -13.57 -4.58
CA ILE A 28 -5.17 -14.65 -3.91
C ILE A 28 -5.83 -14.19 -2.62
N LEU A 29 -5.16 -13.35 -1.83
CA LEU A 29 -5.66 -12.92 -0.51
C LEU A 29 -7.09 -12.34 -0.54
N PRO A 30 -7.50 -11.50 -1.50
CA PRO A 30 -8.87 -10.99 -1.56
C PRO A 30 -9.91 -12.10 -1.71
N PHE A 31 -9.59 -13.14 -2.48
CA PHE A 31 -10.50 -14.27 -2.64
C PHE A 31 -10.62 -15.13 -1.36
N SER A 32 -9.59 -15.12 -0.51
CA SER A 32 -9.67 -15.76 0.82
C SER A 32 -10.59 -14.98 1.76
N VAL A 33 -10.69 -13.67 1.60
CA VAL A 33 -11.59 -12.80 2.38
C VAL A 33 -13.04 -12.94 1.91
N ARG A 34 -13.28 -13.40 0.68
CA ARG A 34 -14.64 -13.59 0.15
C ARG A 34 -15.50 -14.47 1.05
N GLY A 35 -14.97 -15.62 1.49
CA GLY A 35 -15.72 -16.51 2.39
C GLY A 35 -16.03 -15.88 3.75
N ALA A 36 -15.18 -14.98 4.25
CA ALA A 36 -15.47 -14.19 5.43
C ALA A 36 -16.54 -13.11 5.16
N ALA A 37 -16.45 -12.44 4.02
CA ALA A 37 -17.42 -11.42 3.61
C ALA A 37 -18.83 -12.00 3.36
N GLU A 38 -18.93 -13.22 2.83
CA GLU A 38 -20.20 -13.93 2.64
C GLU A 38 -20.91 -14.26 3.96
N ASN A 39 -20.16 -14.37 5.07
CA ASN A 39 -20.69 -14.63 6.42
C ASN A 39 -20.86 -13.37 7.27
N MET A 40 -20.54 -12.17 6.76
CA MET A 40 -20.76 -10.91 7.44
C MET A 40 -22.23 -10.50 7.31
N ASP A 41 -22.79 -10.00 8.39
CA ASP A 41 -24.11 -9.36 8.34
C ASP A 41 -23.95 -7.97 7.71
N LEU A 42 -24.30 -7.88 6.43
CA LEU A 42 -24.22 -6.65 5.64
C LEU A 42 -25.57 -5.93 5.55
N GLU A 43 -26.63 -6.48 6.19
CA GLU A 43 -27.94 -5.88 6.18
C GLU A 43 -27.90 -4.48 6.82
N GLY A 44 -28.39 -3.48 6.10
CA GLY A 44 -28.40 -2.08 6.57
C GLY A 44 -27.08 -1.30 6.39
N THR A 45 -25.97 -1.93 5.97
CA THR A 45 -24.70 -1.21 5.74
C THR A 45 -24.57 -0.60 4.34
N GLY A 46 -25.45 -0.98 3.39
CA GLY A 46 -25.34 -0.56 1.98
C GLY A 46 -24.14 -1.14 1.23
N LEU A 47 -23.40 -2.05 1.85
CA LEU A 47 -22.21 -2.69 1.26
C LEU A 47 -22.58 -3.99 0.54
N SER A 48 -21.90 -4.24 -0.58
CA SER A 48 -21.95 -5.52 -1.30
C SER A 48 -20.60 -6.23 -1.16
N ILE A 49 -20.59 -7.54 -1.43
CA ILE A 49 -19.34 -8.32 -1.43
C ILE A 49 -18.30 -7.69 -2.35
N GLY A 50 -18.72 -7.19 -3.52
CA GLY A 50 -17.84 -6.52 -4.47
C GLY A 50 -17.25 -5.20 -3.94
N THR A 51 -18.05 -4.38 -3.26
CA THR A 51 -17.61 -3.11 -2.67
C THR A 51 -16.71 -3.30 -1.44
N ILE A 52 -16.67 -4.49 -0.84
CA ILE A 52 -15.73 -4.88 0.20
C ILE A 52 -14.44 -5.43 -0.41
N LEU A 53 -14.56 -6.39 -1.34
CA LEU A 53 -13.41 -7.09 -1.89
C LEU A 53 -12.51 -6.22 -2.77
N LEU A 54 -13.07 -5.23 -3.47
CA LEU A 54 -12.28 -4.39 -4.36
C LEU A 54 -11.32 -3.47 -3.58
N PRO A 55 -11.76 -2.67 -2.57
CA PRO A 55 -10.82 -1.90 -1.74
C PRO A 55 -9.86 -2.79 -0.96
N ALA A 56 -10.32 -3.96 -0.48
CA ALA A 56 -9.47 -4.96 0.16
C ALA A 56 -8.34 -5.40 -0.76
N SER A 57 -8.65 -5.72 -2.01
CA SER A 57 -7.67 -6.14 -3.03
C SER A 57 -6.60 -5.08 -3.26
N ILE A 58 -7.01 -3.82 -3.38
CA ILE A 58 -6.10 -2.69 -3.53
C ILE A 58 -5.27 -2.51 -2.28
N GLY A 59 -5.87 -2.62 -1.08
CA GLY A 59 -5.17 -2.56 0.20
C GLY A 59 -4.10 -3.64 0.34
N PHE A 60 -4.39 -4.87 -0.03
CA PHE A 60 -3.40 -5.96 -0.05
C PHE A 60 -2.27 -5.68 -1.05
N SER A 61 -2.60 -5.20 -2.25
CA SER A 61 -1.57 -4.82 -3.23
C SER A 61 -0.66 -3.72 -2.68
N LEU A 62 -1.20 -2.69 -2.04
CA LEU A 62 -0.42 -1.62 -1.40
C LEU A 62 0.49 -2.16 -0.30
N LEU A 63 -0.01 -3.04 0.57
CA LEU A 63 0.76 -3.59 1.68
C LEU A 63 1.87 -4.54 1.20
N PHE A 64 1.56 -5.45 0.28
CA PHE A 64 2.51 -6.49 -0.12
C PHE A 64 3.41 -6.07 -1.28
N ALA A 65 2.85 -5.51 -2.36
CA ALA A 65 3.63 -5.14 -3.54
C ALA A 65 4.36 -3.80 -3.40
N VAL A 66 3.86 -2.88 -2.56
CA VAL A 66 4.54 -1.61 -2.31
C VAL A 66 5.26 -1.64 -0.97
N TYR A 67 4.55 -1.69 0.16
CA TYR A 67 5.16 -1.50 1.47
C TYR A 67 6.18 -2.59 1.83
N MET A 68 5.80 -3.87 1.80
CA MET A 68 6.72 -4.97 2.15
C MET A 68 7.86 -5.10 1.16
N ALA A 69 7.55 -5.11 -0.15
CA ALA A 69 8.56 -5.26 -1.19
C ALA A 69 9.59 -4.13 -1.15
N LEU A 70 9.13 -2.87 -1.03
CA LEU A 70 10.03 -1.72 -0.95
C LEU A 70 10.87 -1.71 0.32
N THR A 71 10.32 -2.12 1.47
CA THR A 71 11.11 -2.23 2.69
C THR A 71 12.29 -3.19 2.47
N GLY A 72 12.04 -4.35 1.89
CA GLY A 72 13.09 -5.31 1.52
C GLY A 72 14.12 -4.72 0.55
N ILE A 73 13.64 -4.09 -0.53
CA ILE A 73 14.51 -3.46 -1.53
C ILE A 73 15.41 -2.39 -0.90
N PHE A 74 14.86 -1.48 -0.09
CA PHE A 74 15.65 -0.42 0.54
C PHE A 74 16.70 -0.97 1.50
N VAL A 75 16.38 -2.01 2.28
CA VAL A 75 17.35 -2.64 3.19
C VAL A 75 18.44 -3.36 2.41
N THR A 76 18.08 -4.20 1.42
CA THR A 76 19.07 -4.92 0.60
C THR A 76 19.98 -3.94 -0.14
N ARG A 77 19.43 -2.90 -0.77
CA ARG A 77 20.25 -1.88 -1.47
C ARG A 77 21.17 -1.11 -0.53
N ARG A 78 20.77 -0.94 0.72
CA ARG A 78 21.63 -0.33 1.76
C ARG A 78 22.74 -1.29 2.17
N GLU A 79 22.46 -2.59 2.36
CA GLU A 79 23.46 -3.62 2.67
C GLU A 79 24.50 -3.74 1.56
N GLU A 80 24.09 -3.71 0.30
CA GLU A 80 24.94 -3.73 -0.89
C GLU A 80 25.71 -2.41 -1.13
N LEU A 81 25.49 -1.37 -0.29
CA LEU A 81 26.05 -0.02 -0.42
C LEU A 81 25.64 0.70 -1.71
N VAL A 82 24.65 0.21 -2.42
CA VAL A 82 24.15 0.82 -3.66
C VAL A 82 23.58 2.22 -3.40
N LEU A 83 22.76 2.37 -2.33
CA LEU A 83 22.19 3.66 -1.96
C LEU A 83 23.28 4.69 -1.63
N LYS A 84 24.34 4.28 -0.91
CA LYS A 84 25.47 5.15 -0.59
C LYS A 84 26.22 5.58 -1.86
N ARG A 85 26.48 4.65 -2.77
CA ARG A 85 27.19 4.96 -4.05
C ARG A 85 26.39 5.93 -4.91
N LEU A 86 25.06 5.75 -5.00
CA LEU A 86 24.19 6.65 -5.75
C LEU A 86 24.14 8.05 -5.14
N ARG A 87 24.21 8.16 -3.80
CA ARG A 87 24.19 9.43 -3.08
C ARG A 87 25.47 10.25 -3.25
N VAL A 88 26.62 9.60 -3.44
CA VAL A 88 27.89 10.28 -3.73
C VAL A 88 27.89 10.89 -5.16
N GLY A 89 26.99 10.40 -6.02
CA GLY A 89 26.76 10.97 -7.34
C GLY A 89 25.92 12.26 -7.31
N GLU A 90 25.41 12.67 -8.47
CA GLU A 90 24.63 13.90 -8.64
C GLU A 90 23.13 13.76 -8.29
N LEU A 91 22.68 12.55 -7.90
CA LEU A 91 21.27 12.26 -7.66
C LEU A 91 20.81 12.76 -6.28
N ARG A 92 19.60 13.31 -6.26
CA ARG A 92 18.94 13.73 -5.00
C ARG A 92 18.37 12.51 -4.26
N ASP A 93 18.29 12.59 -2.93
CA ASP A 93 17.74 11.51 -2.08
C ASP A 93 16.36 11.01 -2.56
N VAL A 94 15.48 11.93 -2.97
CA VAL A 94 14.14 11.60 -3.50
C VAL A 94 14.21 10.86 -4.84
N GLU A 95 15.19 11.17 -5.67
CA GLU A 95 15.39 10.51 -6.97
C GLU A 95 15.92 9.08 -6.79
N ILE A 96 16.77 8.87 -5.80
CA ILE A 96 17.31 7.54 -5.46
C ILE A 96 16.19 6.65 -4.92
N LEU A 97 15.45 7.12 -3.91
CA LEU A 97 14.36 6.36 -3.30
C LEU A 97 13.20 6.15 -4.27
N GLY A 98 12.83 7.18 -5.03
CA GLY A 98 11.77 7.10 -6.02
C GLY A 98 12.12 6.18 -7.20
N GLY A 99 13.37 6.22 -7.65
CA GLY A 99 13.88 5.31 -8.70
C GLY A 99 13.84 3.85 -8.26
N ALA A 100 14.27 3.57 -7.03
CA ALA A 100 14.19 2.23 -6.45
C ALA A 100 12.75 1.76 -6.19
N ALA A 101 11.81 2.68 -5.96
CA ALA A 101 10.41 2.38 -5.73
C ALA A 101 9.64 2.06 -7.03
N LEU A 102 10.10 2.55 -8.18
CA LEU A 102 9.36 2.51 -9.44
C LEU A 102 8.90 1.09 -9.84
N PRO A 103 9.73 0.03 -9.76
CA PRO A 103 9.30 -1.32 -10.10
C PRO A 103 8.13 -1.83 -9.27
N SER A 104 8.19 -1.62 -7.95
CA SER A 104 7.11 -2.03 -7.02
C SER A 104 5.82 -1.26 -7.29
N VAL A 105 5.93 0.04 -7.60
CA VAL A 105 4.79 0.87 -7.99
C VAL A 105 4.17 0.38 -9.30
N CYS A 106 4.98 0.05 -10.31
CA CYS A 106 4.48 -0.51 -11.57
C CYS A 106 3.74 -1.83 -11.35
N ILE A 107 4.29 -2.72 -10.51
CA ILE A 107 3.62 -3.98 -10.16
C ILE A 107 2.28 -3.70 -9.49
N ALA A 108 2.25 -2.84 -8.49
CA ALA A 108 1.02 -2.51 -7.76
C ALA A 108 -0.05 -1.91 -8.69
N LEU A 109 0.33 -1.05 -9.64
CA LEU A 109 -0.59 -0.50 -10.65
C LEU A 109 -1.15 -1.57 -11.59
N VAL A 110 -0.28 -2.47 -12.09
CA VAL A 110 -0.72 -3.59 -12.94
C VAL A 110 -1.63 -4.54 -12.14
N GLN A 111 -1.28 -4.87 -10.90
CA GLN A 111 -2.11 -5.69 -10.03
C GLN A 111 -3.46 -5.04 -9.74
N THR A 112 -3.47 -3.74 -9.43
CA THR A 112 -4.72 -3.00 -9.21
C THR A 112 -5.61 -3.07 -10.45
N LEU A 113 -5.06 -2.89 -11.65
CA LEU A 113 -5.82 -3.01 -12.89
C LEU A 113 -6.41 -4.41 -13.06
N VAL A 114 -5.60 -5.47 -12.84
CA VAL A 114 -6.04 -6.86 -12.95
C VAL A 114 -7.13 -7.16 -11.91
N LEU A 115 -6.96 -6.72 -10.67
CA LEU A 115 -7.91 -6.95 -9.57
C LEU A 115 -9.23 -6.20 -9.81
N VAL A 116 -9.16 -4.93 -10.21
CA VAL A 116 -10.36 -4.15 -10.56
C VAL A 116 -11.12 -4.81 -11.69
N THR A 117 -10.43 -5.16 -12.80
CA THR A 117 -11.05 -5.84 -13.93
C THR A 117 -11.63 -7.20 -13.51
N GLY A 118 -10.90 -7.96 -12.69
CA GLY A 118 -11.37 -9.24 -12.16
C GLY A 118 -12.62 -9.09 -11.29
N CYS A 119 -12.66 -8.11 -10.39
CA CYS A 119 -13.85 -7.84 -9.57
C CYS A 119 -15.04 -7.39 -10.43
N MET A 120 -14.83 -6.57 -11.45
CA MET A 120 -15.91 -6.15 -12.35
C MET A 120 -16.49 -7.33 -13.13
N VAL A 121 -15.65 -8.24 -13.63
CA VAL A 121 -16.10 -9.37 -14.45
C VAL A 121 -16.68 -10.53 -13.62
N LEU A 122 -16.08 -10.83 -12.45
CA LEU A 122 -16.42 -12.01 -11.66
C LEU A 122 -17.45 -11.73 -10.56
N LEU A 123 -17.59 -10.48 -10.14
CA LEU A 123 -18.44 -10.06 -9.02
C LEU A 123 -19.50 -9.03 -9.44
N ASP A 124 -19.62 -8.75 -10.75
CA ASP A 124 -20.55 -7.76 -11.31
C ASP A 124 -20.45 -6.38 -10.62
N VAL A 125 -19.22 -6.00 -10.20
CA VAL A 125 -18.99 -4.67 -9.62
C VAL A 125 -19.12 -3.63 -10.72
N GLY A 126 -20.04 -2.70 -10.56
CA GLY A 126 -20.26 -1.61 -11.51
C GLY A 126 -19.03 -0.70 -11.68
N LEU A 127 -19.13 0.20 -12.66
CA LEU A 127 -18.14 1.26 -12.84
C LEU A 127 -18.11 2.17 -11.61
N PRO A 128 -16.95 2.75 -11.28
CA PRO A 128 -16.84 3.66 -10.14
C PRO A 128 -17.71 4.90 -10.34
N GLU A 129 -18.46 5.30 -9.33
CA GLU A 129 -19.29 6.51 -9.34
C GLU A 129 -18.44 7.78 -9.30
N ALA A 130 -17.31 7.73 -8.55
CA ALA A 130 -16.36 8.83 -8.43
C ALA A 130 -14.91 8.36 -8.69
N PRO A 131 -14.55 8.08 -9.96
CA PRO A 131 -13.24 7.48 -10.32
C PRO A 131 -12.05 8.34 -9.88
N HIS A 132 -12.23 9.65 -9.78
CA HIS A 132 -11.20 10.57 -9.29
C HIS A 132 -10.83 10.30 -7.82
N LEU A 133 -11.79 9.91 -6.96
CA LEU A 133 -11.52 9.54 -5.57
C LEU A 133 -10.77 8.21 -5.49
N ALA A 134 -11.16 7.23 -6.30
CA ALA A 134 -10.46 5.95 -6.35
C ALA A 134 -8.99 6.11 -6.78
N VAL A 135 -8.75 6.89 -7.82
CA VAL A 135 -7.38 7.18 -8.31
C VAL A 135 -6.59 7.97 -7.26
N LEU A 136 -7.20 8.96 -6.62
CA LEU A 136 -6.56 9.75 -5.58
C LEU A 136 -6.19 8.89 -4.37
N GLY A 137 -7.10 8.03 -3.90
CA GLY A 137 -6.84 7.09 -2.80
C GLY A 137 -5.70 6.13 -3.14
N LEU A 138 -5.68 5.57 -4.35
CA LEU A 138 -4.60 4.70 -4.81
C LEU A 138 -3.25 5.43 -4.84
N LEU A 139 -3.17 6.63 -5.40
CA LEU A 139 -1.93 7.42 -5.47
C LEU A 139 -1.42 7.80 -4.09
N LEU A 140 -2.30 8.27 -3.20
CA LEU A 140 -1.95 8.57 -1.81
C LEU A 140 -1.48 7.32 -1.07
N GLY A 141 -2.15 6.18 -1.26
CA GLY A 141 -1.75 4.89 -0.71
C GLY A 141 -0.36 4.45 -1.17
N ILE A 142 -0.05 4.60 -2.46
CA ILE A 142 1.28 4.30 -3.02
C ILE A 142 2.36 5.19 -2.37
N VAL A 143 2.13 6.50 -2.34
CA VAL A 143 3.09 7.46 -1.75
C VAL A 143 3.31 7.17 -0.26
N LEU A 144 2.23 6.93 0.46
CA LEU A 144 2.27 6.61 1.88
C LEU A 144 3.00 5.29 2.16
N CYS A 145 2.67 4.22 1.44
CA CYS A 145 3.33 2.92 1.57
C CYS A 145 4.83 3.00 1.24
N ALA A 146 5.21 3.76 0.21
CA ALA A 146 6.61 3.97 -0.15
C ALA A 146 7.37 4.75 0.95
N ALA A 147 6.74 5.78 1.51
CA ALA A 147 7.33 6.55 2.61
C ALA A 147 7.45 5.71 3.91
N LEU A 148 6.42 4.96 4.27
CA LEU A 148 6.43 4.03 5.40
C LEU A 148 7.47 2.92 5.23
N ALA A 149 7.64 2.40 4.00
CA ALA A 149 8.68 1.42 3.68
C ALA A 149 10.08 1.98 3.95
N ALA A 150 10.35 3.22 3.56
CA ALA A 150 11.61 3.88 3.83
C ALA A 150 11.81 4.12 5.35
N VAL A 151 10.76 4.50 6.08
CA VAL A 151 10.81 4.62 7.55
C VAL A 151 11.15 3.27 8.19
N THR A 152 10.43 2.20 7.82
CA THR A 152 10.65 0.85 8.37
C THR A 152 12.05 0.35 8.02
N ALA A 153 12.52 0.57 6.80
CA ALA A 153 13.87 0.24 6.38
C ALA A 153 14.93 0.97 7.24
N ALA A 154 14.66 2.22 7.66
CA ALA A 154 15.57 2.96 8.53
C ALA A 154 15.77 2.27 9.90
N PHE A 155 14.78 1.55 10.41
CA PHE A 155 14.84 0.84 11.69
C PHE A 155 15.29 -0.62 11.56
N SER A 156 15.18 -1.23 10.38
CA SER A 156 15.62 -2.60 10.13
C SER A 156 17.15 -2.69 10.05
N ARG A 157 17.74 -3.74 10.59
CA ARG A 157 19.20 -3.96 10.57
C ARG A 157 19.64 -4.71 9.31
N SER A 158 18.91 -5.76 8.95
CA SER A 158 19.17 -6.63 7.79
C SER A 158 17.89 -6.90 7.00
N SER A 159 18.06 -7.44 5.80
CA SER A 159 16.94 -7.88 4.96
C SER A 159 16.07 -8.94 5.64
N GLU A 160 16.65 -9.81 6.46
CA GLU A 160 15.91 -10.78 7.28
C GLU A 160 15.11 -10.09 8.39
N SER A 161 15.74 -9.16 9.13
CA SER A 161 15.05 -8.40 10.18
C SER A 161 13.93 -7.51 9.61
N ALA A 162 14.06 -7.05 8.37
CA ALA A 162 13.05 -6.25 7.71
C ALA A 162 11.72 -6.99 7.56
N GLN A 163 11.76 -8.30 7.26
CA GLN A 163 10.56 -9.13 7.12
C GLN A 163 9.76 -9.22 8.43
N VAL A 164 10.45 -9.22 9.57
CA VAL A 164 9.79 -9.21 10.90
C VAL A 164 9.32 -7.79 11.25
N THR A 165 10.13 -6.78 10.94
CA THR A 165 9.84 -5.38 11.28
C THR A 165 8.61 -4.83 10.53
N VAL A 166 8.28 -5.35 9.34
CA VAL A 166 7.09 -4.95 8.58
C VAL A 166 5.78 -5.51 9.16
N MET A 167 5.84 -6.66 9.86
CA MET A 167 4.65 -7.40 10.28
C MET A 167 3.68 -6.61 11.16
N PRO A 168 4.11 -5.84 12.18
CA PRO A 168 3.17 -5.08 13.02
C PRO A 168 2.33 -4.11 12.20
N LEU A 169 2.93 -3.35 11.28
CA LEU A 169 2.19 -2.40 10.46
C LEU A 169 1.27 -3.10 9.47
N VAL A 170 1.70 -4.23 8.87
CA VAL A 170 0.86 -5.04 7.98
C VAL A 170 -0.36 -5.54 8.73
N LEU A 171 -0.19 -6.17 9.90
CA LEU A 171 -1.30 -6.74 10.69
C LEU A 171 -2.26 -5.66 11.16
N ILE A 172 -1.73 -4.55 11.72
CA ILE A 172 -2.56 -3.44 12.18
C ILE A 172 -3.33 -2.82 11.01
N SER A 173 -2.70 -2.65 9.86
CA SER A 173 -3.38 -2.09 8.68
C SER A 173 -4.39 -3.06 8.08
N MET A 174 -4.10 -4.35 8.02
CA MET A 174 -5.05 -5.34 7.51
C MET A 174 -6.34 -5.36 8.33
N ILE A 175 -6.22 -5.37 9.65
CA ILE A 175 -7.38 -5.47 10.56
C ILE A 175 -8.03 -4.09 10.74
N GLY A 176 -7.25 -3.08 11.07
CA GLY A 176 -7.76 -1.79 11.56
C GLY A 176 -8.00 -0.72 10.50
N SER A 177 -7.46 -0.86 9.27
CA SER A 177 -7.64 0.16 8.22
C SER A 177 -8.80 -0.14 7.26
N GLY A 178 -9.73 -1.01 7.62
CA GLY A 178 -10.88 -1.32 6.77
C GLY A 178 -10.52 -2.14 5.52
N ILE A 179 -9.33 -2.79 5.50
CA ILE A 179 -8.90 -3.63 4.38
C ILE A 179 -9.63 -4.97 4.42
N THR A 180 -9.53 -5.71 5.54
CA THR A 180 -10.13 -7.04 5.69
C THR A 180 -11.56 -6.96 6.18
N VAL A 181 -11.82 -6.08 7.14
CA VAL A 181 -13.13 -5.86 7.76
C VAL A 181 -13.48 -4.38 7.63
N PRO A 182 -14.62 -4.03 7.02
CA PRO A 182 -15.07 -2.64 6.95
C PRO A 182 -15.20 -2.02 8.34
N LEU A 183 -14.81 -0.74 8.49
CA LEU A 183 -14.86 -0.06 9.80
C LEU A 183 -16.28 0.12 10.32
N GLU A 184 -17.25 0.11 9.43
CA GLU A 184 -18.69 0.21 9.72
C GLU A 184 -19.23 -0.97 10.57
N ILE A 185 -18.51 -2.10 10.58
CA ILE A 185 -18.88 -3.29 11.35
C ILE A 185 -18.23 -3.28 12.75
N PHE A 186 -17.25 -2.40 12.97
CA PHE A 186 -16.57 -2.34 14.26
C PHE A 186 -17.40 -1.56 15.33
N PRO A 187 -17.23 -1.90 16.62
CA PRO A 187 -17.71 -1.04 17.71
C PRO A 187 -17.13 0.37 17.59
N ASP A 188 -17.92 1.40 17.92
CA ASP A 188 -17.57 2.82 17.73
C ASP A 188 -16.16 3.20 18.24
N GLY A 189 -15.73 2.61 19.37
CA GLY A 189 -14.41 2.88 19.93
C GLY A 189 -13.26 2.36 19.05
N LEU A 190 -13.42 1.17 18.47
CA LEU A 190 -12.42 0.57 17.57
C LEU A 190 -12.44 1.23 16.19
N ALA A 191 -13.62 1.58 15.69
CA ALA A 191 -13.77 2.30 14.43
C ALA A 191 -13.01 3.63 14.44
N ARG A 192 -13.16 4.43 15.52
CA ARG A 192 -12.43 5.70 15.71
C ARG A 192 -10.91 5.52 15.73
N VAL A 193 -10.40 4.46 16.36
CA VAL A 193 -8.96 4.15 16.32
C VAL A 193 -8.54 3.75 14.93
N GLY A 194 -9.35 2.95 14.24
CA GLY A 194 -9.14 2.54 12.85
C GLY A 194 -9.06 3.72 11.89
N GLU A 195 -9.91 4.73 12.05
CA GLU A 195 -9.90 5.96 11.24
C GLU A 195 -8.57 6.73 11.30
N LEU A 196 -7.84 6.61 12.40
CA LEU A 196 -6.55 7.28 12.59
C LEU A 196 -5.37 6.51 12.01
N LEU A 197 -5.56 5.27 11.54
CA LEU A 197 -4.47 4.46 11.01
C LEU A 197 -3.98 4.97 9.64
N PRO A 198 -2.70 4.72 9.29
CA PRO A 198 -2.08 5.32 8.12
C PRO A 198 -2.82 5.08 6.81
N LEU A 199 -3.25 3.84 6.57
CA LEU A 199 -3.85 3.46 5.29
C LEU A 199 -5.35 3.69 5.21
N THR A 200 -6.02 3.93 6.34
CA THR A 200 -7.48 4.07 6.39
C THR A 200 -7.99 5.15 5.45
N GLY A 201 -7.40 6.34 5.47
CA GLY A 201 -7.83 7.42 4.59
C GLY A 201 -7.70 7.08 3.10
N ALA A 202 -6.61 6.41 2.71
CA ALA A 202 -6.42 5.99 1.33
C ALA A 202 -7.45 4.92 0.90
N ILE A 203 -7.71 3.92 1.76
CA ILE A 203 -8.69 2.86 1.50
C ILE A 203 -10.12 3.39 1.50
N ALA A 204 -10.46 4.31 2.41
CA ALA A 204 -11.77 4.98 2.43
C ALA A 204 -12.02 5.74 1.12
N LEU A 205 -11.03 6.48 0.60
CA LEU A 205 -11.14 7.17 -0.69
C LEU A 205 -11.31 6.20 -1.86
N VAL A 206 -10.59 5.08 -1.86
CA VAL A 206 -10.77 4.03 -2.87
C VAL A 206 -12.20 3.50 -2.82
N ARG A 207 -12.72 3.17 -1.63
CA ARG A 207 -14.09 2.68 -1.45
C ARG A 207 -15.12 3.70 -1.90
N ALA A 208 -14.95 4.96 -1.49
CA ALA A 208 -15.81 6.07 -1.91
C ALA A 208 -15.85 6.26 -3.43
N GLY A 209 -14.74 5.96 -4.10
CA GLY A 209 -14.67 5.99 -5.55
C GLY A 209 -15.66 5.04 -6.23
N TRP A 210 -16.01 3.92 -5.59
CA TRP A 210 -16.98 2.94 -6.11
C TRP A 210 -18.38 3.14 -5.57
N THR A 211 -18.54 3.55 -4.32
CA THR A 211 -19.84 3.60 -3.66
C THR A 211 -20.50 4.99 -3.74
N GLY A 212 -19.73 6.04 -4.01
CA GLY A 212 -20.22 7.43 -3.92
C GLY A 212 -20.69 7.84 -2.51
N ALA A 213 -20.54 6.95 -1.51
CA ALA A 213 -21.26 7.03 -0.25
C ALA A 213 -20.66 8.02 0.78
N LEU A 214 -19.45 8.57 0.55
CA LEU A 214 -18.84 9.51 1.48
C LEU A 214 -19.35 10.93 1.30
N SER A 215 -19.70 11.57 2.41
CA SER A 215 -19.98 13.01 2.45
C SER A 215 -18.69 13.82 2.22
N GLY A 216 -18.83 15.09 1.81
CA GLY A 216 -17.69 15.98 1.62
C GLY A 216 -16.81 16.15 2.87
N GLY A 217 -17.40 16.09 4.07
CA GLY A 217 -16.68 16.13 5.34
C GLY A 217 -15.81 14.89 5.57
N GLU A 218 -16.36 13.71 5.29
CA GLU A 218 -15.64 12.43 5.43
C GLU A 218 -14.49 12.30 4.40
N ILE A 219 -14.70 12.76 3.16
CA ILE A 219 -13.65 12.85 2.15
C ILE A 219 -12.51 13.74 2.64
N LEU A 220 -12.84 14.90 3.22
CA LEU A 220 -11.84 15.82 3.74
C LEU A 220 -11.05 15.20 4.90
N THR A 221 -11.72 14.49 5.81
CA THR A 221 -11.07 13.78 6.93
C THR A 221 -10.15 12.68 6.42
N ALA A 222 -10.59 11.87 5.46
CA ALA A 222 -9.79 10.81 4.84
C ALA A 222 -8.53 11.38 4.14
N LEU A 223 -8.70 12.48 3.40
CA LEU A 223 -7.59 13.20 2.77
C LEU A 223 -6.61 13.76 3.82
N ALA A 224 -7.13 14.43 4.85
CA ALA A 224 -6.32 15.03 5.91
C ALA A 224 -5.50 13.96 6.63
N THR A 225 -6.10 12.81 6.97
CA THR A 225 -5.41 11.69 7.62
C THR A 225 -4.31 11.11 6.72
N ALA A 226 -4.63 10.84 5.44
CA ALA A 226 -3.65 10.30 4.50
C ALA A 226 -2.48 11.26 4.26
N VAL A 227 -2.75 12.55 4.08
CA VAL A 227 -1.72 13.59 3.89
C VAL A 227 -0.89 13.79 5.16
N ALA A 228 -1.52 13.79 6.34
CA ALA A 228 -0.82 13.91 7.62
C ALA A 228 0.19 12.76 7.82
N TRP A 229 -0.23 11.52 7.57
CA TRP A 229 0.65 10.36 7.64
C TRP A 229 1.75 10.38 6.58
N ALA A 230 1.45 10.81 5.35
CA ALA A 230 2.45 10.96 4.31
C ALA A 230 3.50 12.02 4.69
N ALA A 231 3.07 13.17 5.20
CA ALA A 231 3.95 14.24 5.68
C ALA A 231 4.82 13.77 6.86
N LEU A 232 4.20 13.09 7.85
CA LEU A 232 4.91 12.52 9.00
C LEU A 232 5.96 11.50 8.56
N SER A 233 5.60 10.61 7.62
CA SER A 233 6.51 9.59 7.09
C SER A 233 7.68 10.23 6.32
N VAL A 234 7.42 11.22 5.48
CA VAL A 234 8.47 11.95 4.76
C VAL A 234 9.39 12.70 5.74
N PHE A 235 8.83 13.32 6.78
CA PHE A 235 9.62 13.93 7.85
C PHE A 235 10.51 12.91 8.55
N ALA A 236 9.93 11.74 8.92
CA ALA A 236 10.65 10.65 9.56
C ALA A 236 11.80 10.12 8.68
N VAL A 237 11.56 9.94 7.37
CA VAL A 237 12.59 9.54 6.41
C VAL A 237 13.72 10.56 6.38
N ARG A 238 13.42 11.85 6.24
CA ARG A 238 14.44 12.90 6.21
C ARG A 238 15.28 12.96 7.49
N ARG A 239 14.68 12.62 8.62
CA ARG A 239 15.34 12.72 9.94
C ARG A 239 16.12 11.47 10.31
N TRP A 240 15.63 10.27 9.96
CA TRP A 240 16.15 9.00 10.49
C TRP A 240 16.63 8.02 9.42
N PHE A 241 16.39 8.27 8.13
CA PHE A 241 16.86 7.36 7.11
C PHE A 241 18.39 7.33 7.05
N ARG A 242 18.95 6.12 7.21
CA ARG A 242 20.41 5.89 7.16
C ARG A 242 20.78 5.23 5.84
N TRP A 243 21.76 5.82 5.19
CA TRP A 243 22.28 5.39 3.89
C TRP A 243 23.34 4.30 4.00
N GLU A 244 23.80 4.01 5.21
CA GLU A 244 24.83 3.01 5.52
C GLU A 244 24.23 1.84 6.32
N PRO A 245 24.83 0.61 6.15
CA PRO A 245 24.43 -0.55 6.95
C PRO A 245 24.55 -0.26 8.46
N ARG A 246 23.70 -0.91 9.25
CA ARG A 246 23.81 -0.92 10.70
C ARG A 246 24.65 -2.13 11.11
N HIS A 247 25.76 -1.88 11.75
CA HIS A 247 26.57 -2.90 12.42
C HIS A 247 25.99 -3.17 13.80
#